data_77aa8d641cb9c5b50b739957647db32d
#
_entry.id   77aa8d641cb9c5b50b739957647db32d
#
_cell.length_a   1.000
_cell.length_b   1.000
_cell.length_c   1.000
_cell.angle_alpha   90.00
_cell.angle_beta   90.00
_cell.angle_gamma   90.00
#
_symmetry.space_group_name_H-M   'P 1'
#
loop_
_entity.id
_entity.type
_entity.pdbx_description
1 polymer ?
#
loop_
_entity_poly.entity_id
_entity_poly.type
_entity_poly.pdbx_seq_one_letter_code
_entity_poly.pdbx_strand_id
1 'polypeptide(L)'
;MTTHQTSSRPLAGPTATPDGGRVQLALNVENLDEAVVFYSALFRTSPAKIKPGYANFSLDAPALKLVLIEKPGHGGTLNHLGVEVRDSDTVRAEIARLTNEGLITDAEIGTTCCFATQDKVWVTGPAGERWEVYTVLADSETFGSSPGKPGDTTAQASPACCGNDASVPSCC
;
A
#
# COMPACT_ATOMS: atom_id res chain seq x y z
N MET A 1 40.65 16.17 25.50
CA MET A 1 40.11 14.98 24.85
C MET A 1 38.60 14.97 25.14
N THR A 2 37.80 15.47 24.22
CA THR A 2 36.33 15.60 24.38
C THR A 2 35.71 14.47 23.60
N THR A 3 35.13 13.50 24.32
CA THR A 3 34.44 12.34 23.73
C THR A 3 33.04 12.78 23.28
N HIS A 4 32.82 12.84 21.97
CA HIS A 4 31.49 13.00 21.38
C HIS A 4 30.70 11.69 21.56
N GLN A 5 29.75 11.70 22.47
CA GLN A 5 28.76 10.66 22.64
C GLN A 5 27.68 10.80 21.55
N THR A 6 27.75 9.94 20.55
CA THR A 6 26.68 9.82 19.54
C THR A 6 25.47 9.17 20.21
N SER A 7 24.48 9.99 20.56
CA SER A 7 23.17 9.52 21.05
C SER A 7 22.41 8.93 19.87
N SER A 8 22.38 7.62 19.73
CA SER A 8 21.49 6.92 18.84
C SER A 8 20.06 6.98 19.40
N ARG A 9 19.25 7.88 18.85
CA ARG A 9 17.81 7.94 19.14
C ARG A 9 17.17 6.63 18.64
N PRO A 10 16.43 5.90 19.48
CA PRO A 10 15.73 4.70 19.04
C PRO A 10 14.78 5.04 17.90
N LEU A 11 14.75 4.22 16.85
CA LEU A 11 13.71 4.30 15.81
C LEU A 11 12.36 4.12 16.49
N ALA A 12 11.52 5.14 16.43
CA ALA A 12 10.16 5.05 16.94
C ALA A 12 9.44 3.90 16.21
N GLY A 13 8.85 2.99 16.98
CA GLY A 13 7.94 1.98 16.44
C GLY A 13 6.77 2.65 15.67
N PRO A 14 5.87 1.86 15.06
CA PRO A 14 4.77 2.41 14.26
C PRO A 14 4.04 3.49 15.05
N THR A 15 4.14 4.72 14.56
CA THR A 15 3.45 5.85 15.17
C THR A 15 1.95 5.64 15.03
N ALA A 16 1.22 5.78 16.13
CA ALA A 16 -0.23 5.70 16.13
C ALA A 16 -0.81 6.69 15.09
N THR A 17 -1.87 6.27 14.40
CA THR A 17 -2.58 7.15 13.46
C THR A 17 -3.04 8.41 14.21
N PRO A 18 -2.75 9.62 13.69
CA PRO A 18 -3.23 10.85 14.31
C PRO A 18 -4.77 10.84 14.47
N ASP A 19 -5.31 11.49 15.50
CA ASP A 19 -6.76 11.56 15.74
C ASP A 19 -7.56 12.11 14.54
N GLY A 20 -6.93 12.90 13.68
CA GLY A 20 -7.51 13.44 12.45
C GLY A 20 -7.34 12.59 11.19
N GLY A 21 -6.77 11.40 11.32
CA GLY A 21 -6.40 10.57 10.17
C GLY A 21 -5.07 10.99 9.53
N ARG A 22 -4.65 10.21 8.53
CA ARG A 22 -3.41 10.45 7.76
C ARG A 22 -3.69 10.29 6.28
N VAL A 23 -3.25 11.25 5.47
CA VAL A 23 -3.34 11.12 4.01
C VAL A 23 -2.35 10.06 3.54
N GLN A 24 -2.80 9.17 2.67
CA GLN A 24 -1.96 8.23 1.94
C GLN A 24 -1.82 8.66 0.49
N LEU A 25 -0.58 8.62 0.01
CA LEU A 25 -0.22 8.78 -1.39
C LEU A 25 0.49 7.50 -1.84
N ALA A 26 -0.11 6.76 -2.75
CA ALA A 26 0.51 5.59 -3.34
C ALA A 26 0.98 5.90 -4.77
N LEU A 27 2.28 5.72 -5.01
CA LEU A 27 2.95 5.98 -6.28
C LEU A 27 3.47 4.69 -6.89
N ASN A 28 3.35 4.57 -8.20
CA ASN A 28 4.10 3.58 -8.95
C ASN A 28 5.52 4.10 -9.17
N VAL A 29 6.50 3.25 -8.95
CA VAL A 29 7.93 3.55 -9.17
C VAL A 29 8.54 2.58 -10.16
N GLU A 30 9.53 3.03 -10.92
CA GLU A 30 10.22 2.21 -11.91
C GLU A 30 11.14 1.19 -11.25
N ASN A 31 11.85 1.62 -10.21
CA ASN A 31 12.78 0.84 -9.41
C ASN A 31 12.60 1.19 -7.94
N LEU A 32 12.29 0.18 -7.14
CA LEU A 32 11.98 0.39 -5.72
C LEU A 32 13.20 0.85 -4.93
N ASP A 33 14.39 0.29 -5.18
CA ASP A 33 15.60 0.61 -4.42
C ASP A 33 16.03 2.06 -4.65
N GLU A 34 15.99 2.53 -5.91
CA GLU A 34 16.28 3.92 -6.26
C GLU A 34 15.26 4.88 -5.62
N ALA A 35 13.98 4.51 -5.65
CA ALA A 35 12.93 5.31 -5.04
C ALA A 35 13.08 5.37 -3.50
N VAL A 36 13.42 4.27 -2.84
CA VAL A 36 13.69 4.24 -1.41
C VAL A 36 14.86 5.17 -1.04
N VAL A 37 15.96 5.14 -1.80
CA VAL A 37 17.09 6.04 -1.59
C VAL A 37 16.64 7.50 -1.72
N PHE A 38 15.93 7.84 -2.79
CA PHE A 38 15.46 9.20 -3.05
C PHE A 38 14.53 9.71 -1.94
N TYR A 39 13.48 8.96 -1.61
CA TYR A 39 12.50 9.42 -0.62
C TYR A 39 13.04 9.40 0.80
N SER A 40 13.99 8.51 1.12
CA SER A 40 14.71 8.54 2.41
C SER A 40 15.51 9.83 2.56
N ALA A 41 16.18 10.26 1.50
CA ALA A 41 16.91 11.53 1.50
C ALA A 41 15.97 12.74 1.57
N LEU A 42 14.87 12.73 0.80
CA LEU A 42 13.89 13.82 0.75
C LEU A 42 13.25 14.06 2.12
N PHE A 43 12.80 12.99 2.78
CA PHE A 43 12.10 13.07 4.05
C PHE A 43 13.00 12.91 5.28
N ARG A 44 14.28 12.63 5.08
CA ARG A 44 15.27 12.40 6.15
C ARG A 44 14.83 11.29 7.13
N THR A 45 14.21 10.24 6.59
CA THR A 45 13.73 9.10 7.38
C THR A 45 13.84 7.81 6.57
N SER A 46 13.91 6.69 7.26
CA SER A 46 13.87 5.37 6.62
C SER A 46 12.43 4.93 6.38
N PRO A 47 12.18 4.04 5.41
CA PRO A 47 10.88 3.40 5.27
C PRO A 47 10.45 2.71 6.57
N ALA A 48 9.17 2.77 6.88
CA ALA A 48 8.56 2.03 7.99
C ALA A 48 8.44 0.54 7.65
N LYS A 49 8.31 0.21 6.37
CA LYS A 49 8.24 -1.18 5.88
C LYS A 49 8.87 -1.26 4.48
N ILE A 50 9.63 -2.34 4.22
CA ILE A 50 10.11 -2.73 2.89
C ILE A 50 9.79 -4.22 2.70
N LYS A 51 9.23 -4.56 1.55
CA LYS A 51 8.95 -5.91 1.08
C LYS A 51 9.24 -5.98 -0.43
N PRO A 52 9.36 -7.13 -1.06
CA PRO A 52 9.55 -7.24 -2.49
C PRO A 52 8.51 -6.44 -3.29
N GLY A 53 8.97 -5.49 -4.11
CA GLY A 53 8.12 -4.60 -4.91
C GLY A 53 7.30 -3.55 -4.12
N TYR A 54 7.58 -3.37 -2.81
CA TYR A 54 6.79 -2.49 -1.96
C TYR A 54 7.63 -1.81 -0.87
N ALA A 55 7.40 -0.53 -0.66
CA ALA A 55 7.89 0.18 0.54
C ALA A 55 6.85 1.20 1.01
N ASN A 56 6.87 1.54 2.30
CA ASN A 56 6.12 2.69 2.78
C ASN A 56 6.92 3.52 3.78
N PHE A 57 6.60 4.81 3.80
CA PHE A 57 7.09 5.78 4.76
C PHE A 57 5.91 6.30 5.57
N SER A 58 6.08 6.38 6.88
CA SER A 58 5.12 6.96 7.81
C SER A 58 5.69 8.27 8.32
N LEU A 59 5.11 9.39 7.88
CA LEU A 59 5.54 10.73 8.25
C LEU A 59 4.53 11.36 9.22
N ASP A 60 5.04 12.08 10.21
CA ASP A 60 4.18 12.77 11.19
C ASP A 60 3.99 14.26 10.83
N ALA A 61 4.97 14.85 10.17
CA ALA A 61 4.93 16.26 9.78
C ALA A 61 5.50 16.45 8.35
N PRO A 62 4.62 16.58 7.34
CA PRO A 62 3.16 16.49 7.38
C PRO A 62 2.69 15.06 7.70
N ALA A 63 1.46 14.90 8.21
CA ALA A 63 0.86 13.59 8.44
C ALA A 63 0.58 12.89 7.10
N LEU A 64 1.55 12.14 6.61
CA LEU A 64 1.53 11.50 5.30
C LEU A 64 2.01 10.04 5.40
N LYS A 65 1.30 9.13 4.78
CA LYS A 65 1.78 7.80 4.45
C LYS A 65 2.11 7.76 2.96
N LEU A 66 3.39 7.68 2.62
CA LEU A 66 3.84 7.48 1.25
C LEU A 66 4.03 5.99 1.01
N VAL A 67 3.35 5.45 0.01
CA VAL A 67 3.47 4.06 -0.45
C VAL A 67 4.14 4.05 -1.81
N LEU A 68 5.15 3.20 -1.97
CA LEU A 68 5.86 2.97 -3.23
C LEU A 68 5.56 1.54 -3.69
N ILE A 69 5.07 1.42 -4.92
CA ILE A 69 4.76 0.14 -5.56
C ILE A 69 5.61 0.04 -6.83
N GLU A 70 6.48 -0.95 -6.88
CA GLU A 70 7.29 -1.18 -8.08
C GLU A 70 6.41 -1.64 -9.22
N LYS A 71 6.39 -0.87 -10.28
CA LYS A 71 5.63 -1.15 -11.49
C LYS A 71 6.40 -0.63 -12.71
N PRO A 72 7.35 -1.41 -13.24
CA PRO A 72 8.15 -1.02 -14.39
C PRO A 72 7.29 -0.61 -15.59
N GLY A 73 7.69 0.46 -16.28
CA GLY A 73 6.93 1.09 -17.35
C GLY A 73 5.81 2.03 -16.90
N HIS A 74 5.59 2.17 -15.59
CA HIS A 74 4.60 3.08 -15.00
C HIS A 74 5.19 4.00 -13.92
N GLY A 75 6.52 4.09 -13.82
CA GLY A 75 7.20 4.94 -12.85
C GLY A 75 6.71 6.38 -12.89
N GLY A 76 6.56 7.00 -11.71
CA GLY A 76 6.10 8.38 -11.54
C GLY A 76 4.59 8.60 -11.69
N THR A 77 3.78 7.54 -11.83
CA THR A 77 2.33 7.66 -11.92
C THR A 77 1.65 7.45 -10.56
N LEU A 78 0.50 8.10 -10.38
CA LEU A 78 -0.35 7.86 -9.23
C LEU A 78 -0.95 6.45 -9.30
N ASN A 79 -0.84 5.67 -8.22
CA ASN A 79 -1.54 4.40 -8.08
C ASN A 79 -2.94 4.64 -7.49
N HIS A 80 -2.99 5.22 -6.29
CA HIS A 80 -4.24 5.62 -5.64
C HIS A 80 -3.95 6.64 -4.51
N LEU A 81 -4.99 7.19 -3.96
CA LEU A 81 -4.98 8.04 -2.78
C LEU A 81 -5.72 7.35 -1.64
N GLY A 82 -5.48 7.77 -0.40
CA GLY A 82 -6.18 7.19 0.75
C GLY A 82 -6.22 8.11 1.95
N VAL A 83 -7.09 7.73 2.89
CA VAL A 83 -7.15 8.29 4.23
C VAL A 83 -7.07 7.14 5.23
N GLU A 84 -5.96 7.07 5.95
CA GLU A 84 -5.80 6.13 7.05
C GLU A 84 -6.54 6.68 8.28
N VAL A 85 -7.52 5.91 8.76
CA VAL A 85 -8.33 6.29 9.91
C VAL A 85 -8.01 5.38 11.11
N ARG A 86 -8.47 5.79 12.30
CA ARG A 86 -8.09 5.19 13.57
C ARG A 86 -8.51 3.73 13.72
N ASP A 87 -9.74 3.39 13.30
CA ASP A 87 -10.36 2.11 13.60
C ASP A 87 -11.42 1.69 12.57
N SER A 88 -11.86 0.42 12.68
CA SER A 88 -12.89 -0.17 11.84
C SER A 88 -14.27 0.50 11.97
N ASP A 89 -14.59 1.04 13.13
CA ASP A 89 -15.88 1.72 13.32
C ASP A 89 -15.91 3.03 12.53
N THR A 90 -14.78 3.74 12.45
CA THR A 90 -14.63 4.90 11.57
C THR A 90 -14.78 4.51 10.10
N VAL A 91 -14.18 3.40 9.66
CA VAL A 91 -14.36 2.89 8.28
C VAL A 91 -15.83 2.59 8.00
N ARG A 92 -16.54 1.91 8.90
CA ARG A 92 -17.98 1.61 8.76
C ARG A 92 -18.84 2.86 8.70
N ALA A 93 -18.53 3.85 9.53
CA ALA A 93 -19.23 5.15 9.51
C ALA A 93 -19.02 5.86 8.15
N GLU A 94 -17.81 5.81 7.60
CA GLU A 94 -17.51 6.39 6.29
C GLU A 94 -18.21 5.63 5.15
N ILE A 95 -18.31 4.30 5.20
CA ILE A 95 -19.10 3.52 4.23
C ILE A 95 -20.55 4.04 4.20
N ALA A 96 -21.17 4.18 5.39
CA ALA A 96 -22.53 4.67 5.49
C ALA A 96 -22.68 6.10 4.99
N ARG A 97 -21.76 7.00 5.35
CA ARG A 97 -21.77 8.40 4.91
C ARG A 97 -21.63 8.52 3.40
N LEU A 98 -20.61 7.88 2.82
CA LEU A 98 -20.34 7.93 1.38
C LEU A 98 -21.51 7.36 0.56
N THR A 99 -22.12 6.27 1.02
CA THR A 99 -23.30 5.66 0.39
C THR A 99 -24.51 6.64 0.45
N ASN A 100 -24.74 7.31 1.59
CA ASN A 100 -25.80 8.30 1.73
C ASN A 100 -25.62 9.54 0.84
N GLU A 101 -24.36 9.90 0.56
CA GLU A 101 -24.03 10.97 -0.41
C GLU A 101 -24.17 10.50 -1.88
N GLY A 102 -24.59 9.27 -2.12
CA GLY A 102 -24.80 8.72 -3.46
C GLY A 102 -23.52 8.30 -4.19
N LEU A 103 -22.38 8.17 -3.48
CA LEU A 103 -21.15 7.68 -4.06
C LEU A 103 -21.20 6.14 -4.17
N ILE A 104 -20.65 5.62 -5.27
CA ILE A 104 -20.50 4.17 -5.45
C ILE A 104 -19.34 3.73 -4.57
N THR A 105 -19.64 2.88 -3.59
CA THR A 105 -18.67 2.36 -2.63
C THR A 105 -18.40 0.87 -2.89
N ASP A 106 -17.14 0.46 -2.68
CA ASP A 106 -16.71 -0.94 -2.70
C ASP A 106 -16.01 -1.22 -1.36
N ALA A 107 -16.68 -1.96 -0.48
CA ALA A 107 -16.23 -2.22 0.87
C ALA A 107 -15.47 -3.55 0.95
N GLU A 108 -14.28 -3.52 1.53
CA GLU A 108 -13.44 -4.67 1.77
C GLU A 108 -13.14 -4.77 3.28
N ILE A 109 -13.71 -5.74 3.94
CA ILE A 109 -13.58 -5.93 5.39
C ILE A 109 -12.70 -7.14 5.69
N GLY A 110 -11.69 -6.97 6.55
CA GLY A 110 -10.73 -8.01 6.88
C GLY A 110 -9.88 -8.49 5.69
N THR A 111 -9.71 -7.64 4.69
CA THR A 111 -9.01 -8.02 3.45
C THR A 111 -7.51 -7.86 3.60
N THR A 112 -6.73 -8.85 3.13
CA THR A 112 -5.27 -8.75 3.06
C THR A 112 -4.87 -8.06 1.77
N CYS A 113 -4.22 -6.90 1.90
CA CYS A 113 -3.67 -6.13 0.79
C CYS A 113 -2.40 -5.39 1.22
N CYS A 114 -1.42 -5.32 0.31
CA CYS A 114 -0.23 -4.49 0.51
C CYS A 114 0.54 -4.82 1.81
N PHE A 115 0.67 -6.11 2.10
CA PHE A 115 1.32 -6.65 3.31
C PHE A 115 0.65 -6.23 4.62
N ALA A 116 -0.68 -6.03 4.60
CA ALA A 116 -1.48 -5.74 5.79
C ALA A 116 -2.88 -6.32 5.66
N THR A 117 -3.49 -6.70 6.78
CA THR A 117 -4.93 -6.96 6.87
C THR A 117 -5.62 -5.66 7.23
N GLN A 118 -6.67 -5.31 6.51
CA GLN A 118 -7.30 -3.99 6.56
C GLN A 118 -8.82 -4.09 6.47
N ASP A 119 -9.50 -3.12 7.10
CA ASP A 119 -10.85 -2.75 6.74
C ASP A 119 -10.77 -1.49 5.91
N LYS A 120 -11.48 -1.46 4.78
CA LYS A 120 -11.47 -0.30 3.89
C LYS A 120 -12.73 -0.16 3.05
N VAL A 121 -12.89 1.03 2.50
CA VAL A 121 -13.87 1.34 1.47
C VAL A 121 -13.21 2.11 0.34
N TRP A 122 -13.49 1.68 -0.87
CA TRP A 122 -13.06 2.37 -2.09
C TRP A 122 -14.16 3.25 -2.65
N VAL A 123 -13.77 4.40 -3.16
CA VAL A 123 -14.57 5.26 -4.03
C VAL A 123 -13.75 5.68 -5.23
N THR A 124 -14.44 5.94 -6.34
CA THR A 124 -13.79 6.41 -7.57
C THR A 124 -14.24 7.83 -7.86
N GLY A 125 -13.29 8.72 -8.01
CA GLY A 125 -13.56 10.11 -8.38
C GLY A 125 -13.92 10.27 -9.85
N PRO A 126 -14.35 11.47 -10.25
CA PRO A 126 -14.94 11.70 -11.58
C PRO A 126 -13.96 11.52 -12.74
N ALA A 127 -12.66 11.61 -12.51
CA ALA A 127 -11.64 11.37 -13.52
C ALA A 127 -11.02 9.94 -13.43
N GLY A 128 -11.59 9.07 -12.60
CA GLY A 128 -11.16 7.68 -12.43
C GLY A 128 -10.13 7.48 -11.34
N GLU A 129 -9.72 8.53 -10.65
CA GLU A 129 -8.82 8.43 -9.49
C GLU A 129 -9.47 7.64 -8.37
N ARG A 130 -8.71 6.71 -7.79
CA ARG A 130 -9.19 5.86 -6.72
C ARG A 130 -8.79 6.41 -5.36
N TRP A 131 -9.76 6.43 -4.45
CA TRP A 131 -9.56 6.77 -3.06
C TRP A 131 -9.98 5.59 -2.16
N GLU A 132 -9.20 5.31 -1.13
CA GLU A 132 -9.60 4.41 -0.06
C GLU A 132 -9.68 5.16 1.27
N VAL A 133 -10.66 4.82 2.09
CA VAL A 133 -10.66 5.11 3.54
C VAL A 133 -10.45 3.79 4.24
N TYR A 134 -9.40 3.68 5.03
CA TYR A 134 -8.97 2.39 5.56
C TYR A 134 -8.35 2.47 6.93
N THR A 135 -8.34 1.34 7.64
CA THR A 135 -7.55 1.12 8.85
C THR A 135 -6.78 -0.18 8.76
N VAL A 136 -5.58 -0.20 9.34
CA VAL A 136 -4.73 -1.40 9.40
C VAL A 136 -5.06 -2.18 10.67
N LEU A 137 -5.43 -3.46 10.52
CA LEU A 137 -5.75 -4.37 11.62
C LEU A 137 -4.53 -5.16 12.08
N ALA A 138 -3.72 -5.62 11.12
CA ALA A 138 -2.52 -6.40 11.38
C ALA A 138 -1.57 -6.35 10.19
N ASP A 139 -0.29 -6.60 10.44
CA ASP A 139 0.68 -6.85 9.38
C ASP A 139 0.44 -8.22 8.72
N SER A 140 0.80 -8.34 7.44
CA SER A 140 0.75 -9.58 6.68
C SER A 140 2.08 -9.81 5.96
N GLU A 141 2.48 -11.07 5.82
CA GLU A 141 3.65 -11.46 5.04
C GLU A 141 3.36 -11.56 3.53
N THR A 142 2.08 -11.56 3.15
CA THR A 142 1.67 -11.63 1.75
C THR A 142 1.21 -10.28 1.24
N PHE A 143 1.46 -10.02 -0.05
CA PHE A 143 0.97 -8.80 -0.70
C PHE A 143 -0.57 -8.76 -0.71
N GLY A 144 -1.20 -9.93 -0.79
CA GLY A 144 -2.64 -10.07 -0.96
C GLY A 144 -3.09 -9.61 -2.35
N SER A 145 -4.34 -9.85 -2.64
CA SER A 145 -5.03 -9.31 -3.81
C SER A 145 -6.35 -8.76 -3.31
N SER A 146 -6.54 -7.46 -3.40
CA SER A 146 -7.92 -6.94 -3.42
C SER A 146 -8.62 -7.59 -4.60
N PRO A 147 -9.88 -8.05 -4.46
CA PRO A 147 -10.62 -8.59 -5.59
C PRO A 147 -10.66 -7.52 -6.69
N GLY A 148 -9.86 -7.74 -7.72
CA GLY A 148 -9.68 -6.80 -8.81
C GLY A 148 -10.98 -6.60 -9.55
N LYS A 149 -11.23 -5.34 -9.97
CA LYS A 149 -12.26 -5.03 -10.96
C LYS A 149 -12.08 -5.99 -12.17
N PRO A 150 -13.14 -6.55 -12.76
CA PRO A 150 -13.01 -7.38 -13.96
C PRO A 150 -12.37 -6.55 -15.09
N GLY A 151 -11.14 -6.89 -15.43
CA GLY A 151 -10.35 -6.20 -16.46
C GLY A 151 -8.84 -6.14 -16.21
N ASP A 152 -8.35 -6.38 -15.00
CA ASP A 152 -6.91 -6.40 -14.70
C ASP A 152 -6.41 -7.85 -14.66
N THR A 153 -6.29 -8.46 -15.82
CA THR A 153 -5.72 -9.80 -15.98
C THR A 153 -4.20 -9.69 -16.15
N THR A 154 -3.50 -9.33 -15.09
CA THR A 154 -2.10 -9.70 -14.95
C THR A 154 -2.02 -10.83 -13.94
N ALA A 155 -2.38 -12.02 -14.40
CA ALA A 155 -2.08 -13.25 -13.69
C ALA A 155 -0.56 -13.34 -13.53
N GLN A 156 -0.08 -13.21 -12.28
CA GLN A 156 1.25 -13.70 -11.95
C GLN A 156 1.26 -15.20 -12.18
N ALA A 157 1.92 -15.61 -13.26
CA ALA A 157 2.24 -17.00 -13.50
C ALA A 157 3.16 -17.47 -12.38
N SER A 158 2.64 -18.31 -11.51
CA SER A 158 3.46 -19.15 -10.64
C SER A 158 4.40 -19.99 -11.53
N PRO A 159 5.69 -20.13 -11.22
CA PRO A 159 6.51 -21.11 -11.89
C PRO A 159 6.14 -22.50 -11.32
N ALA A 160 5.20 -23.15 -11.96
CA ALA A 160 4.91 -24.55 -11.69
C ALA A 160 5.67 -25.42 -12.68
N CYS A 161 6.66 -26.13 -12.15
CA CYS A 161 7.08 -27.46 -12.52
C CYS A 161 7.33 -27.76 -14.02
N CYS A 162 8.58 -27.63 -14.45
CA CYS A 162 9.12 -28.52 -15.48
C CYS A 162 9.40 -29.88 -14.85
N GLY A 163 8.44 -30.78 -14.86
CA GLY A 163 8.66 -32.21 -14.77
C GLY A 163 8.97 -32.74 -16.15
N ASN A 164 10.18 -33.29 -16.33
CA ASN A 164 10.51 -34.11 -17.48
C ASN A 164 9.62 -35.35 -17.51
N ASP A 165 8.75 -35.45 -18.49
CA ASP A 165 8.32 -36.76 -18.99
C ASP A 165 8.07 -36.66 -20.49
N ALA A 166 8.86 -37.44 -21.21
CA ALA A 166 8.82 -37.58 -22.64
C ALA A 166 7.72 -38.56 -23.01
N SER A 167 6.64 -38.03 -23.56
CA SER A 167 5.76 -38.73 -24.53
C SER A 167 4.33 -38.21 -24.46
N VAL A 168 3.96 -37.29 -25.35
CA VAL A 168 2.69 -37.28 -26.08
C VAL A 168 2.69 -36.05 -27.03
N PRO A 169 2.10 -36.16 -28.23
CA PRO A 169 2.29 -35.18 -29.30
C PRO A 169 1.25 -34.05 -29.27
N SER A 170 1.74 -32.89 -29.74
CA SER A 170 0.99 -31.85 -30.45
C SER A 170 -0.44 -31.55 -30.03
N CYS A 171 -0.63 -30.34 -29.48
CA CYS A 171 -1.81 -29.53 -29.80
C CYS A 171 -1.38 -28.07 -29.99
N CYS A 172 -1.81 -27.53 -31.13
CA CYS A 172 -1.63 -26.15 -31.58
C CYS A 172 -2.22 -25.14 -30.61
#